data_ba0f6660306bc88e8403cab502f11abf
#
_entry.id   ba0f6660306bc88e8403cab502f11abf
#
_cell.length_a   1.000
_cell.length_b   1.000
_cell.length_c   1.000
_cell.angle_alpha   90.00
_cell.angle_beta   90.00
_cell.angle_gamma   90.00
#
_symmetry.space_group_name_H-M   'P 1'
#
loop_
_entity.id
_entity.type
_entity.pdbx_description
1 polymer ?
#
loop_
_entity_poly.entity_id
_entity_poly.type
_entity_poly.pdbx_seq_one_letter_code
_entity_poly.pdbx_strand_id
1 'polypeptide(L)'
;IEVEKLGYAIANWNRAQAQNKMTQLLSQNGNKIELVIANNDDMAVGAIDALKASDLSREEWPVVVGIDGTDVGLEAVKNGEMVGTVYNDKEGQAKGMLELSFALATGGNLEDLNLEDGKYIRMPYAKVGPDDVDEYLNR
;
A
#
# COMPACT_ATOMS: atom_id res chain seq x y z
N ILE A 1 -1.63 15.08 17.54
CA ILE A 1 -2.66 14.02 17.44
C ILE A 1 -2.20 12.89 18.34
N GLU A 2 -3.06 12.48 19.27
CA GLU A 2 -2.83 11.30 20.11
C GLU A 2 -3.44 10.09 19.39
N VAL A 3 -2.70 8.99 19.34
CA VAL A 3 -3.13 7.76 18.66
C VAL A 3 -3.07 6.60 19.64
N GLU A 4 -4.19 5.90 19.80
CA GLU A 4 -4.29 4.69 20.58
C GLU A 4 -4.32 3.46 19.66
N LYS A 5 -3.49 2.45 19.95
CA LYS A 5 -3.46 1.20 19.20
C LYS A 5 -4.52 0.25 19.76
N LEU A 6 -5.66 0.12 19.09
CA LEU A 6 -6.74 -0.80 19.47
C LEU A 6 -6.45 -2.26 19.12
N GLY A 7 -5.66 -2.52 18.07
CA GLY A 7 -5.37 -3.88 17.66
C GLY A 7 -4.22 -3.99 16.68
N TYR A 8 -3.74 -5.21 16.48
CA TYR A 8 -2.74 -5.58 15.49
C TYR A 8 -3.02 -7.00 14.98
N ALA A 9 -2.89 -7.23 13.69
CA ALA A 9 -3.09 -8.54 13.11
C ALA A 9 -2.11 -8.80 11.98
N ILE A 10 -1.64 -10.04 11.87
CA ILE A 10 -0.82 -10.50 10.76
C ILE A 10 -1.73 -11.16 9.73
N ALA A 11 -1.68 -10.69 8.48
CA ALA A 11 -2.48 -11.20 7.37
C ALA A 11 -1.62 -11.63 6.16
N ASN A 12 -0.29 -11.72 6.33
CA ASN A 12 0.67 -12.28 5.37
C ASN A 12 0.51 -11.72 3.94
N TRP A 13 0.31 -10.41 3.81
CA TRP A 13 0.04 -9.70 2.55
C TRP A 13 -1.13 -10.28 1.74
N ASN A 14 -2.05 -10.96 2.40
CA ASN A 14 -3.16 -11.67 1.76
C ASN A 14 -4.50 -10.98 2.06
N ARG A 15 -5.22 -10.59 1.00
CA ARG A 15 -6.51 -9.91 1.06
C ARG A 15 -7.56 -10.66 1.88
N ALA A 16 -7.74 -11.96 1.65
CA ALA A 16 -8.75 -12.75 2.35
C ALA A 16 -8.42 -12.92 3.85
N GLN A 17 -7.13 -13.09 4.18
CA GLN A 17 -6.71 -13.11 5.58
C GLN A 17 -6.94 -11.75 6.25
N ALA A 18 -6.63 -10.64 5.57
CA ALA A 18 -6.88 -9.30 6.08
C ALA A 18 -8.38 -9.05 6.31
N GLN A 19 -9.24 -9.47 5.38
CA GLN A 19 -10.69 -9.41 5.55
C GLN A 19 -11.14 -10.15 6.81
N ASN A 20 -10.70 -11.40 7.02
CA ASN A 20 -11.03 -12.17 8.20
C ASN A 20 -10.54 -11.51 9.50
N LYS A 21 -9.32 -10.95 9.49
CA LYS A 21 -8.76 -10.23 10.64
C LYS A 21 -9.52 -8.95 10.95
N MET A 22 -9.86 -8.18 9.92
CA MET A 22 -10.64 -6.96 10.09
C MET A 22 -12.06 -7.25 10.62
N THR A 23 -12.72 -8.31 10.13
CA THR A 23 -14.00 -8.77 10.69
C THR A 23 -13.91 -9.05 12.19
N GLN A 24 -12.84 -9.73 12.63
CA GLN A 24 -12.60 -9.97 14.06
C GLN A 24 -12.38 -8.68 14.85
N LEU A 25 -11.58 -7.74 14.31
CA LEU A 25 -11.32 -6.44 14.94
C LEU A 25 -12.59 -5.59 15.06
N LEU A 26 -13.42 -5.58 14.02
CA LEU A 26 -14.73 -4.93 14.05
C LEU A 26 -15.66 -5.54 15.09
N SER A 27 -15.70 -6.87 15.22
CA SER A 27 -16.49 -7.55 16.25
C SER A 27 -16.04 -7.20 17.67
N GLN A 28 -14.76 -6.91 17.88
CA GLN A 28 -14.20 -6.58 19.20
C GLN A 28 -14.34 -5.09 19.55
N ASN A 29 -14.19 -4.22 18.57
CA ASN A 29 -14.06 -2.78 18.81
C ASN A 29 -15.22 -1.95 18.21
N GLY A 30 -15.97 -2.50 17.27
CA GLY A 30 -17.07 -1.80 16.61
C GLY A 30 -16.60 -0.52 15.90
N ASN A 31 -17.37 0.54 16.04
CA ASN A 31 -17.11 1.86 15.49
C ASN A 31 -16.02 2.68 16.23
N LYS A 32 -15.30 2.08 17.18
CA LYS A 32 -14.16 2.73 17.84
C LYS A 32 -12.90 2.76 16.96
N ILE A 33 -12.87 1.97 15.88
CA ILE A 33 -11.74 1.97 14.95
C ILE A 33 -11.88 3.20 14.06
N GLU A 34 -10.97 4.16 14.19
CA GLU A 34 -10.96 5.38 13.41
C GLU A 34 -9.95 5.34 12.25
N LEU A 35 -8.93 4.46 12.35
CA LEU A 35 -7.87 4.34 11.37
C LEU A 35 -7.43 2.89 11.19
N VAL A 36 -7.27 2.47 9.96
CA VAL A 36 -6.65 1.21 9.55
C VAL A 36 -5.41 1.50 8.71
N ILE A 37 -4.26 1.07 9.19
CA ILE A 37 -2.99 1.15 8.47
C ILE A 37 -2.62 -0.26 8.01
N ALA A 38 -2.67 -0.50 6.71
CA ALA A 38 -2.25 -1.75 6.12
C ALA A 38 -0.86 -1.62 5.48
N ASN A 39 -0.03 -2.66 5.62
CA ASN A 39 1.34 -2.68 5.10
C ASN A 39 1.40 -2.97 3.60
N ASN A 40 0.27 -3.25 2.96
CA ASN A 40 0.11 -3.23 1.51
C ASN A 40 -1.36 -2.99 1.11
N ASP A 41 -1.58 -2.70 -0.18
CA ASP A 41 -2.91 -2.38 -0.72
C ASP A 41 -3.86 -3.58 -0.68
N ASP A 42 -3.38 -4.79 -0.95
CA ASP A 42 -4.23 -5.99 -0.90
C ASP A 42 -4.85 -6.20 0.49
N MET A 43 -4.07 -5.99 1.55
CA MET A 43 -4.61 -6.05 2.90
C MET A 43 -5.53 -4.87 3.23
N ALA A 44 -5.23 -3.66 2.71
CA ALA A 44 -6.12 -2.52 2.84
C ALA A 44 -7.48 -2.80 2.20
N VAL A 45 -7.48 -3.31 0.97
CA VAL A 45 -8.71 -3.70 0.25
C VAL A 45 -9.42 -4.85 0.96
N GLY A 46 -8.69 -5.81 1.55
CA GLY A 46 -9.26 -6.85 2.41
C GLY A 46 -9.98 -6.28 3.64
N ALA A 47 -9.41 -5.26 4.27
CA ALA A 47 -10.09 -4.56 5.37
C ALA A 47 -11.37 -3.83 4.88
N ILE A 48 -11.31 -3.21 3.70
CA ILE A 48 -12.47 -2.58 3.07
C ILE A 48 -13.56 -3.61 2.74
N ASP A 49 -13.20 -4.81 2.27
CA ASP A 49 -14.17 -5.90 2.03
C ASP A 49 -14.90 -6.30 3.33
N ALA A 50 -14.21 -6.30 4.48
CA ALA A 50 -14.84 -6.55 5.77
C ALA A 50 -15.77 -5.41 6.19
N LEU A 51 -15.41 -4.16 5.93
CA LEU A 51 -16.26 -2.99 6.18
C LEU A 51 -17.52 -3.02 5.33
N LYS A 52 -17.42 -3.36 4.04
CA LYS A 52 -18.56 -3.53 3.12
C LYS A 52 -19.53 -4.64 3.57
N ALA A 53 -19.01 -5.66 4.24
CA ALA A 53 -19.79 -6.79 4.76
C ALA A 53 -20.32 -6.54 6.19
N SER A 54 -19.96 -5.44 6.84
CA SER A 54 -20.41 -5.08 8.19
C SER A 54 -21.72 -4.30 8.15
N ASP A 55 -22.31 -4.09 9.34
CA ASP A 55 -23.50 -3.25 9.52
C ASP A 55 -23.18 -1.74 9.62
N LEU A 56 -21.90 -1.34 9.52
CA LEU A 56 -21.49 0.05 9.58
C LEU A 56 -21.89 0.81 8.30
N SER A 57 -22.50 1.97 8.47
CA SER A 57 -22.72 2.89 7.37
C SER A 57 -21.40 3.43 6.83
N ARG A 58 -21.39 3.96 5.60
CA ARG A 58 -20.16 4.47 4.98
C ARG A 58 -19.51 5.61 5.76
N GLU A 59 -20.29 6.40 6.45
CA GLU A 59 -19.87 7.54 7.27
C GLU A 59 -19.18 7.07 8.57
N GLU A 60 -19.44 5.84 9.00
CA GLU A 60 -18.84 5.24 10.20
C GLU A 60 -17.55 4.47 9.89
N TRP A 61 -17.18 4.35 8.62
CA TRP A 61 -15.97 3.64 8.26
C TRP A 61 -14.73 4.35 8.76
N PRO A 62 -13.74 3.61 9.27
CA PRO A 62 -12.43 4.16 9.56
C PRO A 62 -11.75 4.67 8.30
N VAL A 63 -10.83 5.59 8.47
CA VAL A 63 -9.86 5.96 7.44
C VAL A 63 -8.99 4.74 7.13
N VAL A 64 -8.85 4.38 5.85
CA VAL A 64 -8.01 3.25 5.42
C VAL A 64 -6.87 3.77 4.55
N VAL A 65 -5.65 3.33 4.86
CA VAL A 65 -4.44 3.62 4.07
C VAL A 65 -3.68 2.35 3.76
N GLY A 66 -3.07 2.31 2.57
CA GLY A 66 -2.28 1.19 2.06
C GLY A 66 -0.87 1.60 1.66
N ILE A 67 -0.15 0.64 1.07
CA ILE A 67 1.19 0.79 0.51
C ILE A 67 1.24 -0.09 -0.73
N ASP A 68 1.99 0.31 -1.72
CA ASP A 68 2.44 -0.24 -2.99
C ASP A 68 1.94 0.54 -4.20
N GLY A 69 0.74 1.11 -4.18
CA GLY A 69 0.14 1.75 -5.33
C GLY A 69 -0.22 0.72 -6.41
N THR A 70 -0.76 -0.43 -5.99
CA THR A 70 -1.27 -1.46 -6.91
C THR A 70 -2.53 -0.95 -7.62
N ASP A 71 -2.85 -1.53 -8.76
CA ASP A 71 -4.04 -1.14 -9.53
C ASP A 71 -5.31 -1.23 -8.66
N VAL A 72 -5.47 -2.28 -7.84
CA VAL A 72 -6.61 -2.41 -6.93
C VAL A 72 -6.60 -1.38 -5.79
N GLY A 73 -5.40 -1.00 -5.31
CA GLY A 73 -5.25 0.06 -4.31
C GLY A 73 -5.58 1.43 -4.88
N LEU A 74 -5.07 1.75 -6.05
CA LEU A 74 -5.38 2.99 -6.77
C LEU A 74 -6.88 3.10 -7.08
N GLU A 75 -7.52 2.04 -7.54
CA GLU A 75 -8.97 1.99 -7.73
C GLU A 75 -9.74 2.25 -6.43
N ALA A 76 -9.30 1.68 -5.31
CA ALA A 76 -9.92 1.93 -4.01
C ALA A 76 -9.78 3.40 -3.57
N VAL A 77 -8.64 4.05 -3.87
CA VAL A 77 -8.45 5.50 -3.65
C VAL A 77 -9.40 6.30 -4.53
N LYS A 78 -9.47 6.00 -5.84
CA LYS A 78 -10.35 6.67 -6.80
C LYS A 78 -11.83 6.58 -6.40
N ASN A 79 -12.23 5.43 -5.89
CA ASN A 79 -13.61 5.20 -5.43
C ASN A 79 -13.90 5.80 -4.05
N GLY A 80 -12.92 6.48 -3.42
CA GLY A 80 -13.05 7.07 -2.10
C GLY A 80 -13.15 6.04 -0.97
N GLU A 81 -12.81 4.77 -1.20
CA GLU A 81 -12.83 3.70 -0.22
C GLU A 81 -11.55 3.69 0.63
N MET A 82 -10.46 4.21 0.08
CA MET A 82 -9.17 4.40 0.71
C MET A 82 -8.74 5.86 0.57
N VAL A 83 -8.17 6.45 1.61
CA VAL A 83 -7.76 7.88 1.59
C VAL A 83 -6.47 8.07 0.80
N GLY A 84 -5.65 7.04 0.71
CA GLY A 84 -4.42 7.09 -0.05
C GLY A 84 -3.59 5.82 0.10
N THR A 85 -2.61 5.73 -0.77
CA THR A 85 -1.55 4.72 -0.72
C THR A 85 -0.19 5.37 -0.91
N VAL A 86 0.87 4.60 -0.68
CA VAL A 86 2.24 5.00 -1.00
C VAL A 86 2.68 4.21 -2.23
N TYR A 87 2.86 4.89 -3.35
CA TYR A 87 3.31 4.26 -4.60
C TYR A 87 4.75 3.79 -4.47
N ASN A 88 4.95 2.53 -4.76
CA ASN A 88 6.24 1.87 -4.86
C ASN A 88 6.58 1.69 -6.34
N ASP A 89 7.56 2.42 -6.85
CA ASP A 89 7.88 2.47 -8.28
C ASP A 89 8.36 1.11 -8.81
N LYS A 90 7.40 0.27 -9.18
CA LYS A 90 7.62 -1.10 -9.69
C LYS A 90 8.46 -1.13 -10.98
N GLU A 91 8.25 -0.15 -11.85
CA GLU A 91 8.96 -0.08 -13.14
C GLU A 91 10.40 0.40 -12.94
N GLY A 92 10.59 1.45 -12.15
CA GLY A 92 11.93 1.93 -11.78
C GLY A 92 12.75 0.85 -11.09
N GLN A 93 12.14 0.10 -10.16
CA GLN A 93 12.80 -1.02 -9.51
C GLN A 93 13.19 -2.13 -10.50
N ALA A 94 12.27 -2.55 -11.36
CA ALA A 94 12.55 -3.58 -12.37
C ALA A 94 13.68 -3.14 -13.32
N LYS A 95 13.63 -1.90 -13.80
CA LYS A 95 14.66 -1.31 -14.64
C LYS A 95 16.02 -1.26 -13.92
N GLY A 96 16.06 -0.72 -12.70
CA GLY A 96 17.29 -0.63 -11.91
C GLY A 96 17.92 -2.00 -11.63
N MET A 97 17.09 -3.01 -11.29
CA MET A 97 17.57 -4.38 -11.10
C MET A 97 18.14 -4.97 -12.40
N LEU A 98 17.49 -4.75 -13.54
CA LEU A 98 17.96 -5.26 -14.82
C LEU A 98 19.28 -4.59 -15.23
N GLU A 99 19.37 -3.27 -15.16
CA GLU A 99 20.57 -2.50 -15.50
C GLU A 99 21.77 -2.89 -14.64
N LEU A 100 21.57 -3.00 -13.32
CA LEU A 100 22.62 -3.43 -12.40
C LEU A 100 23.06 -4.87 -12.67
N SER A 101 22.12 -5.77 -12.86
CA SER A 101 22.43 -7.19 -13.14
C SER A 101 23.18 -7.34 -14.45
N PHE A 102 22.79 -6.60 -15.49
CA PHE A 102 23.46 -6.60 -16.78
C PHE A 102 24.89 -6.05 -16.68
N ALA A 103 25.08 -4.91 -16.02
CA ALA A 103 26.39 -4.31 -15.82
C ALA A 103 27.34 -5.26 -15.06
N LEU A 104 26.85 -5.88 -13.99
CA LEU A 104 27.64 -6.87 -13.22
C LEU A 104 28.00 -8.10 -14.06
N ALA A 105 27.07 -8.62 -14.85
CA ALA A 105 27.31 -9.81 -15.68
C ALA A 105 28.27 -9.58 -16.85
N THR A 106 28.31 -8.36 -17.39
CA THR A 106 29.13 -8.02 -18.56
C THR A 106 30.44 -7.29 -18.22
N GLY A 107 30.70 -7.01 -16.92
CA GLY A 107 31.83 -6.18 -16.50
C GLY A 107 31.71 -4.72 -16.93
N GLY A 108 30.46 -4.24 -17.06
CA GLY A 108 30.16 -2.86 -17.43
C GLY A 108 30.50 -1.84 -16.34
N ASN A 109 30.46 -0.56 -16.70
CA ASN A 109 30.74 0.52 -15.77
C ASN A 109 29.58 0.71 -14.80
N LEU A 110 29.82 0.55 -13.49
CA LEU A 110 28.84 0.77 -12.44
C LEU A 110 28.66 2.25 -12.06
N GLU A 111 29.60 3.11 -12.45
CA GLU A 111 29.53 4.57 -12.15
C GLU A 111 28.32 5.22 -12.86
N ASP A 112 27.93 4.71 -14.02
CA ASP A 112 26.78 5.22 -14.79
C ASP A 112 25.42 4.93 -14.10
N LEU A 113 25.39 4.04 -13.12
CA LEU A 113 24.18 3.64 -12.39
C LEU A 113 23.87 4.52 -11.16
N ASN A 114 24.73 5.50 -10.86
CA ASN A 114 24.56 6.40 -9.71
C ASN A 114 24.26 5.69 -8.40
N LEU A 115 25.05 4.65 -8.08
CA LEU A 115 24.85 3.85 -6.87
C LEU A 115 25.11 4.68 -5.61
N GLU A 116 24.13 4.74 -4.72
CA GLU A 116 24.28 5.26 -3.36
C GLU A 116 25.20 4.32 -2.57
N ASP A 117 26.23 4.85 -1.91
CA ASP A 117 27.27 4.11 -1.18
C ASP A 117 27.95 3.01 -2.04
N GLY A 118 27.93 3.14 -3.37
CA GLY A 118 28.47 2.15 -4.30
C GLY A 118 27.72 0.81 -4.31
N LYS A 119 26.51 0.74 -3.79
CA LYS A 119 25.76 -0.52 -3.58
C LYS A 119 24.28 -0.44 -3.91
N TYR A 120 23.62 0.71 -3.72
CA TYR A 120 22.16 0.78 -3.72
C TYR A 120 21.63 1.65 -4.84
N ILE A 121 20.64 1.16 -5.58
CA ILE A 121 19.76 1.96 -6.42
C ILE A 121 18.46 2.13 -5.63
N ARG A 122 18.19 3.38 -5.17
CA ARG A 122 16.97 3.67 -4.43
C ARG A 122 15.93 4.29 -5.34
N MET A 123 14.73 3.74 -5.31
CA MET A 123 13.57 4.34 -5.97
C MET A 123 12.79 5.16 -4.95
N PRO A 124 12.38 6.40 -5.31
CA PRO A 124 11.58 7.22 -4.42
C PRO A 124 10.18 6.63 -4.25
N TYR A 125 9.65 6.71 -3.04
CA TYR A 125 8.23 6.50 -2.79
C TYR A 125 7.45 7.79 -3.06
N ALA A 126 6.21 7.65 -3.51
CA ALA A 126 5.31 8.78 -3.71
C ALA A 126 3.99 8.58 -2.95
N LYS A 127 3.53 9.63 -2.28
CA LYS A 127 2.19 9.64 -1.70
C LYS A 127 1.18 9.77 -2.85
N VAL A 128 0.15 8.93 -2.85
CA VAL A 128 -0.95 9.00 -3.80
C VAL A 128 -2.27 9.13 -3.05
N GLY A 129 -2.96 10.20 -3.32
CA GLY A 129 -4.31 10.49 -2.79
C GLY A 129 -5.33 10.68 -3.91
N PRO A 130 -6.57 11.09 -3.57
CA PRO A 130 -7.62 11.30 -4.56
C PRO A 130 -7.27 12.30 -5.67
N ASP A 131 -6.44 13.31 -5.35
CA ASP A 131 -6.07 14.36 -6.30
C ASP A 131 -5.02 13.89 -7.33
N ASP A 132 -4.24 12.86 -6.98
CA ASP A 132 -3.10 12.40 -7.79
C ASP A 132 -3.39 11.04 -8.47
N VAL A 133 -4.40 10.30 -8.02
CA VAL A 133 -4.61 8.88 -8.35
C VAL A 133 -4.75 8.61 -9.85
N ASP A 134 -5.37 9.51 -10.59
CA ASP A 134 -5.57 9.34 -12.05
C ASP A 134 -4.25 9.37 -12.83
N GLU A 135 -3.23 10.09 -12.34
CA GLU A 135 -1.90 10.06 -12.94
C GLU A 135 -1.27 8.67 -12.81
N TYR A 136 -1.46 8.01 -11.67
CA TYR A 136 -0.86 6.71 -11.39
C TYR A 136 -1.59 5.54 -12.03
N LEU A 137 -2.90 5.65 -12.24
CA LEU A 137 -3.70 4.66 -12.97
C LEU A 137 -3.40 4.62 -14.48
N ASN A 138 -2.82 5.68 -15.02
CA ASN A 138 -2.51 5.81 -16.45
C ASN A 138 -1.01 5.57 -16.79
N ARG A 139 -0.23 5.13 -15.83
CA ARG A 139 1.21 4.79 -16.00
C ARG A 139 1.41 3.41 -16.56
#